data_806436922f6bbf6e11e3db714252d8f1
#
_entry.id   806436922f6bbf6e11e3db714252d8f1
#
_cell.length_a   1.000
_cell.length_b   1.000
_cell.length_c   1.000
_cell.angle_alpha   90.00
_cell.angle_beta   90.00
_cell.angle_gamma   90.00
#
_symmetry.space_group_name_H-M   'P 1'
#
loop_
_entity.id
_entity.type
_entity.pdbx_description
1 polymer ?
#
loop_
_entity_poly.entity_id
_entity_poly.type
_entity_poly.pdbx_seq_one_letter_code
_entity_poly.pdbx_strand_id
1 'polypeptide(L)'
;MFSTIGYAICIPFAALLRLFYNLTGSYGVSLILFTLVIKLILLPFQMKSKKSMVRMSRMSGKMQEIQKKYANNQLKMQEEMQKFYQEEGFNPMSGCLWSFLPLPILMALYYIIREPIVYFMNFGGKDAGLAVVNAARSLIEGAGIEIVASPGYEQIAISNIINSQFPDFIAEHPGWVNIDYHFLGIDLIQTPWSAVSSLSTGITLAAVGLILIPIISGVFSFLLSKVSMSQSAQTAAANGST
;
A
#
# COMPACT_ATOMS: atom_id res chain seq x y z
N MET A 1 7.92 17.46 -12.87
CA MET A 1 6.73 17.91 -12.14
C MET A 1 6.08 16.78 -11.29
N PHE A 2 5.73 15.64 -11.84
CA PHE A 2 5.17 14.50 -11.06
C PHE A 2 6.11 13.97 -9.96
N SER A 3 7.43 13.98 -10.17
CA SER A 3 8.39 13.48 -9.19
C SER A 3 8.50 14.36 -7.94
N THR A 4 8.35 15.68 -8.09
CA THR A 4 8.45 16.64 -6.96
C THR A 4 7.18 16.60 -6.12
N ILE A 5 6.00 16.52 -6.76
CA ILE A 5 4.71 16.37 -6.06
C ILE A 5 4.67 15.02 -5.33
N GLY A 6 5.13 13.94 -5.97
CA GLY A 6 5.22 12.62 -5.34
C GLY A 6 6.11 12.62 -4.11
N TYR A 7 7.26 13.28 -4.17
CA TYR A 7 8.16 13.42 -3.01
C TYR A 7 7.48 14.21 -1.87
N ALA A 8 6.84 15.35 -2.19
CA ALA A 8 6.15 16.17 -1.18
C ALA A 8 5.04 15.39 -0.45
N ILE A 9 4.32 14.51 -1.17
CA ILE A 9 3.31 13.63 -0.56
C ILE A 9 3.97 12.59 0.37
N CYS A 10 5.16 12.08 0.04
CA CYS A 10 5.87 11.10 0.86
C CYS A 10 6.37 11.68 2.18
N ILE A 11 6.72 12.98 2.26
CA ILE A 11 7.33 13.61 3.44
C ILE A 11 6.53 13.38 4.74
N PRO A 12 5.23 13.71 4.82
CA PRO A 12 4.46 13.54 6.06
C PRO A 12 4.33 12.06 6.46
N PHE A 13 4.21 11.15 5.49
CA PHE A 13 4.13 9.73 5.76
C PHE A 13 5.47 9.15 6.20
N ALA A 14 6.57 9.60 5.60
CA ALA A 14 7.92 9.23 6.02
C ALA A 14 8.24 9.75 7.44
N ALA A 15 7.84 10.98 7.75
CA ALA A 15 8.00 11.54 9.09
C ALA A 15 7.21 10.75 10.14
N LEU A 16 5.97 10.35 9.83
CA LEU A 16 5.15 9.53 10.72
C LEU A 16 5.76 8.13 10.91
N LEU A 17 6.20 7.48 9.85
CA LEU A 17 6.85 6.17 9.95
C LEU A 17 8.15 6.24 10.75
N ARG A 18 8.96 7.29 10.55
CA ARG A 18 10.19 7.54 11.29
C ARG A 18 9.92 7.80 12.78
N LEU A 19 8.85 8.54 13.10
CA LEU A 19 8.40 8.73 14.48
C LEU A 19 8.14 7.38 15.17
N PHE A 20 7.40 6.48 14.52
CA PHE A 20 7.15 5.15 15.07
C PHE A 20 8.43 4.31 15.16
N TYR A 21 9.32 4.43 14.20
CA TYR A 21 10.60 3.74 14.25
C TYR A 21 11.46 4.20 15.43
N ASN A 22 11.53 5.50 15.68
CA ASN A 22 12.25 6.07 16.82
C ASN A 22 11.65 5.64 18.17
N LEU A 23 10.33 5.38 18.23
CA LEU A 23 9.64 4.93 19.44
C LEU A 23 9.82 3.43 19.69
N THR A 24 9.83 2.62 18.66
CA THR A 24 9.76 1.15 18.77
C THR A 24 11.09 0.44 18.53
N GLY A 25 12.01 1.09 17.80
CA GLY A 25 13.28 0.49 17.38
C GLY A 25 13.12 -0.66 16.36
N SER A 26 11.89 -0.98 15.93
CA SER A 26 11.60 -2.08 15.01
C SER A 26 10.86 -1.59 13.79
N TYR A 27 11.41 -1.84 12.60
CA TYR A 27 10.80 -1.41 11.34
C TYR A 27 9.45 -2.09 11.08
N GLY A 28 9.33 -3.39 11.37
CA GLY A 28 8.08 -4.13 11.21
C GLY A 28 6.96 -3.61 12.12
N VAL A 29 7.26 -3.35 13.42
CA VAL A 29 6.28 -2.75 14.34
C VAL A 29 5.87 -1.36 13.87
N SER A 30 6.81 -0.56 13.39
CA SER A 30 6.55 0.79 12.88
C SER A 30 5.61 0.78 11.69
N LEU A 31 5.76 -0.18 10.77
CA LEU A 31 4.84 -0.37 9.64
C LEU A 31 3.44 -0.76 10.09
N ILE A 32 3.32 -1.63 11.12
CA ILE A 32 2.02 -2.01 11.68
C ILE A 32 1.33 -0.81 12.31
N LEU A 33 2.03 -0.04 13.16
CA LEU A 33 1.48 1.16 13.78
C LEU A 33 1.10 2.22 12.75
N PHE A 34 1.95 2.44 11.75
CA PHE A 34 1.68 3.34 10.64
C PHE A 34 0.39 2.95 9.91
N THR A 35 0.25 1.68 9.52
CA THR A 35 -0.93 1.20 8.80
C THR A 35 -2.19 1.30 9.65
N LEU A 36 -2.10 1.07 10.95
CA LEU A 36 -3.22 1.19 11.88
C LEU A 36 -3.70 2.65 11.98
N VAL A 37 -2.78 3.60 12.15
CA VAL A 37 -3.11 5.04 12.20
C VAL A 37 -3.71 5.50 10.89
N ILE A 38 -3.11 5.14 9.75
CA ILE A 38 -3.67 5.50 8.43
C ILE A 38 -5.06 4.89 8.21
N LYS A 39 -5.29 3.64 8.62
CA LYS A 39 -6.62 3.02 8.55
C LYS A 39 -7.65 3.75 9.42
N LEU A 40 -7.26 4.19 10.62
CA LEU A 40 -8.14 4.98 11.49
C LEU A 40 -8.50 6.34 10.85
N ILE A 41 -7.53 7.03 10.27
CA ILE A 41 -7.75 8.29 9.55
C ILE A 41 -8.66 8.09 8.33
N LEU A 42 -8.48 6.99 7.59
CA LEU A 42 -9.26 6.68 6.39
C LEU A 42 -10.65 6.08 6.70
N LEU A 43 -10.89 5.63 7.94
CA LEU A 43 -12.13 4.95 8.32
C LEU A 43 -13.39 5.77 7.99
N PRO A 44 -13.51 7.08 8.32
CA PRO A 44 -14.70 7.86 7.99
C PRO A 44 -14.93 7.98 6.48
N PHE A 45 -13.86 8.02 5.68
CA PHE A 45 -13.95 8.07 4.21
C PHE A 45 -14.40 6.73 3.63
N GLN A 46 -13.87 5.62 4.16
CA GLN A 46 -14.30 4.27 3.75
C GLN A 46 -15.76 4.01 4.12
N MET A 47 -16.23 4.51 5.25
CA MET A 47 -17.65 4.41 5.63
C MET A 47 -18.55 5.16 4.63
N LYS A 48 -18.15 6.36 4.19
CA LYS A 48 -18.89 7.12 3.16
C LYS A 48 -18.93 6.35 1.83
N SER A 49 -17.81 5.77 1.40
CA SER A 49 -17.73 4.94 0.19
C SER A 49 -18.66 3.74 0.28
N LYS A 50 -18.61 2.97 1.39
CA LYS A 50 -19.49 1.82 1.60
C LYS A 50 -20.96 2.20 1.62
N LYS A 51 -21.33 3.32 2.26
CA LYS A 51 -22.72 3.82 2.28
C LYS A 51 -23.20 4.13 0.87
N SER A 52 -22.37 4.74 0.02
CA SER A 52 -22.70 4.99 -1.38
C SER A 52 -22.87 3.70 -2.17
N MET A 53 -22.02 2.69 -1.98
CA MET A 53 -22.14 1.38 -2.63
C MET A 53 -23.41 0.64 -2.23
N VAL A 54 -23.80 0.67 -0.95
CA VAL A 54 -25.05 0.06 -0.46
C VAL A 54 -26.25 0.75 -1.09
N ARG A 55 -26.23 2.09 -1.21
CA ARG A 55 -27.31 2.84 -1.88
C ARG A 55 -27.41 2.46 -3.35
N MET A 56 -26.28 2.36 -4.06
CA MET A 56 -26.23 1.91 -5.45
C MET A 56 -26.77 0.47 -5.62
N SER A 57 -26.42 -0.42 -4.69
CA SER A 57 -26.94 -1.81 -4.68
C SER A 57 -28.47 -1.86 -4.52
N ARG A 58 -29.06 -0.99 -3.69
CA ARG A 58 -30.53 -0.90 -3.55
C ARG A 58 -31.21 -0.42 -4.83
N MET A 59 -30.55 0.43 -5.59
CA MET A 59 -31.06 0.98 -6.85
C MET A 59 -30.87 0.03 -8.04
N SER A 60 -30.07 -1.05 -7.87
CA SER A 60 -29.68 -1.96 -8.97
C SER A 60 -30.88 -2.65 -9.63
N GLY A 61 -31.95 -2.96 -8.90
CA GLY A 61 -33.18 -3.55 -9.46
C GLY A 61 -33.85 -2.64 -10.50
N LYS A 62 -34.10 -1.38 -10.13
CA LYS A 62 -34.67 -0.38 -11.05
C LYS A 62 -33.74 -0.09 -12.24
N MET A 63 -32.43 -0.07 -12.01
CA MET A 63 -31.45 0.09 -13.08
C MET A 63 -31.52 -1.05 -14.11
N GLN A 64 -31.68 -2.30 -13.63
CA GLN A 64 -31.85 -3.45 -14.51
C GLN A 64 -33.16 -3.40 -15.30
N GLU A 65 -34.25 -2.92 -14.70
CA GLU A 65 -35.52 -2.71 -15.41
C GLU A 65 -35.39 -1.68 -16.53
N ILE A 66 -34.73 -0.54 -16.26
CA ILE A 66 -34.46 0.49 -17.29
C ILE A 66 -33.60 -0.11 -18.39
N GLN A 67 -32.53 -0.86 -18.06
CA GLN A 67 -31.69 -1.52 -19.05
C GLN A 67 -32.45 -2.52 -19.92
N LYS A 68 -33.31 -3.34 -19.34
CA LYS A 68 -34.16 -4.29 -20.07
C LYS A 68 -35.17 -3.58 -20.96
N LYS A 69 -35.83 -2.53 -20.45
CA LYS A 69 -36.85 -1.78 -21.17
C LYS A 69 -36.30 -1.04 -22.39
N TYR A 70 -35.09 -0.52 -22.30
CA TYR A 70 -34.47 0.27 -23.35
C TYR A 70 -33.26 -0.43 -24.03
N ALA A 71 -33.20 -1.77 -23.95
CA ALA A 71 -32.09 -2.57 -24.49
C ALA A 71 -31.75 -2.28 -25.95
N ASN A 72 -32.77 -1.95 -26.77
CA ASN A 72 -32.60 -1.66 -28.19
C ASN A 72 -32.35 -0.17 -28.52
N ASN A 73 -32.31 0.71 -27.49
CA ASN A 73 -32.09 2.14 -27.70
C ASN A 73 -31.17 2.70 -26.62
N GLN A 74 -29.87 2.70 -26.92
CA GLN A 74 -28.80 3.06 -26.00
C GLN A 74 -28.87 4.53 -25.55
N LEU A 75 -29.32 5.44 -26.44
CA LEU A 75 -29.49 6.85 -26.11
C LEU A 75 -30.61 7.05 -25.07
N LYS A 76 -31.79 6.46 -25.32
CA LYS A 76 -32.88 6.51 -24.36
C LYS A 76 -32.55 5.84 -23.03
N MET A 77 -31.81 4.74 -23.06
CA MET A 77 -31.36 4.06 -21.85
C MET A 77 -30.46 4.98 -21.00
N GLN A 78 -29.54 5.71 -21.62
CA GLN A 78 -28.68 6.66 -20.92
C GLN A 78 -29.46 7.84 -20.35
N GLU A 79 -30.40 8.40 -21.11
CA GLU A 79 -31.27 9.50 -20.66
C GLU A 79 -32.12 9.10 -19.44
N GLU A 80 -32.78 7.93 -19.49
CA GLU A 80 -33.61 7.45 -18.41
C GLU A 80 -32.79 7.05 -17.17
N MET A 81 -31.58 6.51 -17.36
CA MET A 81 -30.63 6.27 -16.26
C MET A 81 -30.19 7.56 -15.59
N GLN A 82 -29.92 8.60 -16.39
CA GLN A 82 -29.51 9.89 -15.87
C GLN A 82 -30.64 10.59 -15.11
N LYS A 83 -31.88 10.55 -15.63
CA LYS A 83 -33.07 11.04 -14.93
C LYS A 83 -33.27 10.31 -13.61
N PHE A 84 -33.18 9.00 -13.63
CA PHE A 84 -33.31 8.18 -12.43
C PHE A 84 -32.30 8.56 -11.35
N TYR A 85 -31.01 8.79 -11.73
CA TYR A 85 -30.00 9.25 -10.78
C TYR A 85 -30.30 10.65 -10.23
N GLN A 86 -30.88 11.54 -11.05
CA GLN A 86 -31.28 12.88 -10.61
C GLN A 86 -32.47 12.85 -9.68
N GLU A 87 -33.50 12.05 -9.98
CA GLU A 87 -34.69 11.88 -9.14
C GLU A 87 -34.34 11.29 -7.78
N GLU A 88 -33.44 10.31 -7.73
CA GLU A 88 -32.97 9.71 -6.49
C GLU A 88 -31.93 10.57 -5.75
N GLY A 89 -31.49 11.70 -6.34
CA GLY A 89 -30.46 12.57 -5.78
C GLY A 89 -29.14 11.82 -5.55
N PHE A 90 -28.82 10.87 -6.44
CA PHE A 90 -27.65 10.01 -6.35
C PHE A 90 -26.62 10.38 -7.42
N ASN A 91 -25.39 10.60 -6.99
CA ASN A 91 -24.28 10.81 -7.91
C ASN A 91 -23.36 9.58 -7.87
N PRO A 92 -23.32 8.74 -8.93
CA PRO A 92 -22.50 7.52 -8.96
C PRO A 92 -21.00 7.82 -8.86
N MET A 93 -20.56 9.00 -9.32
CA MET A 93 -19.16 9.42 -9.24
C MET A 93 -18.70 9.69 -7.79
N SER A 94 -19.60 10.11 -6.90
CA SER A 94 -19.23 10.46 -5.52
C SER A 94 -18.76 9.23 -4.72
N GLY A 95 -19.32 8.06 -4.98
CA GLY A 95 -18.94 6.81 -4.31
C GLY A 95 -17.57 6.30 -4.73
N CYS A 96 -17.24 6.37 -6.02
CA CYS A 96 -15.96 5.88 -6.50
C CYS A 96 -14.80 6.85 -6.18
N LEU A 97 -15.04 8.16 -6.09
CA LEU A 97 -14.00 9.12 -5.73
C LEU A 97 -13.36 8.80 -4.38
N TRP A 98 -14.18 8.44 -3.39
CA TRP A 98 -13.69 8.04 -2.06
C TRP A 98 -12.92 6.72 -2.05
N SER A 99 -13.15 5.84 -3.04
CA SER A 99 -12.40 4.59 -3.19
C SER A 99 -10.98 4.81 -3.73
N PHE A 100 -10.72 5.92 -4.41
CA PHE A 100 -9.39 6.27 -4.92
C PHE A 100 -8.49 6.95 -3.88
N LEU A 101 -9.07 7.43 -2.77
CA LEU A 101 -8.31 8.14 -1.72
C LEU A 101 -7.14 7.33 -1.12
N PRO A 102 -7.22 6.00 -0.93
CA PRO A 102 -6.09 5.21 -0.45
C PRO A 102 -4.92 5.08 -1.44
N LEU A 103 -5.13 5.29 -2.75
CA LEU A 103 -4.09 5.07 -3.76
C LEU A 103 -2.87 5.98 -3.59
N PRO A 104 -2.99 7.32 -3.40
CA PRO A 104 -1.84 8.17 -3.16
C PRO A 104 -1.05 7.77 -1.92
N ILE A 105 -1.73 7.32 -0.86
CA ILE A 105 -1.10 6.87 0.38
C ILE A 105 -0.33 5.57 0.15
N LEU A 106 -0.93 4.62 -0.58
CA LEU A 106 -0.29 3.36 -0.94
C LEU A 106 0.95 3.61 -1.80
N MET A 107 0.86 4.52 -2.77
CA MET A 107 2.00 4.92 -3.60
C MET A 107 3.11 5.57 -2.77
N ALA A 108 2.77 6.46 -1.84
CA ALA A 108 3.74 7.07 -0.95
C ALA A 108 4.45 6.01 -0.08
N LEU A 109 3.69 5.11 0.54
CA LEU A 109 4.26 4.02 1.33
C LEU A 109 5.15 3.10 0.49
N TYR A 110 4.74 2.78 -0.73
CA TYR A 110 5.53 1.99 -1.67
C TYR A 110 6.90 2.62 -1.93
N TYR A 111 6.96 3.94 -2.19
CA TYR A 111 8.23 4.64 -2.40
C TYR A 111 9.07 4.69 -1.13
N ILE A 112 8.47 4.94 0.04
CA ILE A 112 9.19 5.00 1.31
C ILE A 112 9.86 3.66 1.65
N ILE A 113 9.17 2.55 1.38
CA ILE A 113 9.70 1.21 1.63
C ILE A 113 10.77 0.84 0.60
N ARG A 114 10.51 1.10 -0.68
CA ARG A 114 11.40 0.72 -1.79
C ARG A 114 12.69 1.52 -1.83
N GLU A 115 12.61 2.80 -1.51
CA GLU A 115 13.71 3.76 -1.61
C GLU A 115 13.97 4.44 -0.24
N PRO A 116 14.37 3.67 0.78
CA PRO A 116 14.42 4.15 2.15
C PRO A 116 15.47 5.26 2.34
N ILE A 117 16.58 5.26 1.60
CA ILE A 117 17.61 6.28 1.71
C ILE A 117 17.08 7.65 1.27
N VAL A 118 16.28 7.68 0.19
CA VAL A 118 15.72 8.95 -0.35
C VAL A 118 14.51 9.42 0.42
N TYR A 119 13.60 8.51 0.81
CA TYR A 119 12.30 8.90 1.35
C TYR A 119 12.14 8.70 2.86
N PHE A 120 12.73 7.64 3.42
CA PHE A 120 12.63 7.39 4.87
C PHE A 120 13.72 8.12 5.65
N MET A 121 14.99 8.09 5.19
CA MET A 121 16.09 8.84 5.81
C MET A 121 15.95 10.35 5.55
N ASN A 122 16.55 11.20 6.39
CA ASN A 122 16.36 12.64 6.31
C ASN A 122 17.66 13.37 5.93
N PHE A 123 17.93 13.45 4.65
CA PHE A 123 19.08 14.18 4.11
C PHE A 123 18.75 15.60 3.60
N GLY A 124 17.58 16.15 3.98
CA GLY A 124 17.20 17.52 3.62
C GLY A 124 16.55 17.67 2.24
N GLY A 125 16.32 16.58 1.50
CA GLY A 125 15.63 16.63 0.21
C GLY A 125 15.91 15.42 -0.67
N LYS A 126 15.16 15.32 -1.77
CA LYS A 126 15.28 14.20 -2.71
C LYS A 126 16.67 14.12 -3.34
N ASP A 127 17.19 15.26 -3.81
CA ASP A 127 18.48 15.31 -4.52
C ASP A 127 19.65 15.00 -3.57
N ALA A 128 19.58 15.47 -2.32
CA ALA A 128 20.54 15.12 -1.29
C ALA A 128 20.49 13.62 -0.95
N GLY A 129 19.30 13.03 -0.83
CA GLY A 129 19.15 11.59 -0.66
C GLY A 129 19.73 10.78 -1.82
N LEU A 130 19.50 11.22 -3.06
CA LEU A 130 20.07 10.57 -4.25
C LEU A 130 21.61 10.70 -4.28
N ALA A 131 22.18 11.83 -3.86
CA ALA A 131 23.62 12.00 -3.75
C ALA A 131 24.22 10.98 -2.75
N VAL A 132 23.58 10.78 -1.60
CA VAL A 132 23.99 9.78 -0.61
C VAL A 132 23.87 8.35 -1.16
N VAL A 133 22.81 8.03 -1.92
CA VAL A 133 22.68 6.73 -2.60
C VAL A 133 23.85 6.48 -3.55
N ASN A 134 24.21 7.49 -4.36
CA ASN A 134 25.31 7.37 -5.31
C ASN A 134 26.68 7.23 -4.59
N ALA A 135 26.88 7.98 -3.52
CA ALA A 135 28.11 7.87 -2.70
C ALA A 135 28.22 6.47 -2.06
N ALA A 136 27.14 5.98 -1.47
CA ALA A 136 27.08 4.64 -0.88
C ALA A 136 27.32 3.54 -1.92
N ARG A 137 26.71 3.66 -3.10
CA ARG A 137 26.92 2.74 -4.22
C ARG A 137 28.39 2.71 -4.64
N SER A 138 28.99 3.88 -4.89
CA SER A 138 30.42 3.98 -5.31
C SER A 138 31.37 3.39 -4.26
N LEU A 139 31.04 3.56 -2.98
CA LEU A 139 31.82 2.98 -1.89
C LEU A 139 31.76 1.43 -1.89
N ILE A 140 30.55 0.88 -2.04
CA ILE A 140 30.33 -0.57 -2.09
C ILE A 140 31.02 -1.21 -3.31
N GLU A 141 30.85 -0.60 -4.50
CA GLU A 141 31.50 -1.04 -5.74
C GLU A 141 33.02 -0.93 -5.67
N GLY A 142 33.52 0.15 -5.08
CA GLY A 142 34.97 0.37 -4.82
C GLY A 142 35.58 -0.66 -3.87
N ALA A 143 34.76 -1.23 -2.97
CA ALA A 143 35.16 -2.34 -2.10
C ALA A 143 35.06 -3.71 -2.78
N GLY A 144 34.63 -3.80 -4.04
CA GLY A 144 34.44 -5.04 -4.78
C GLY A 144 33.21 -5.86 -4.35
N ILE A 145 32.25 -5.23 -3.67
CA ILE A 145 31.02 -5.89 -3.21
C ILE A 145 29.94 -5.74 -4.28
N GLU A 146 29.31 -6.84 -4.68
CA GLU A 146 28.20 -6.83 -5.61
C GLU A 146 26.87 -6.50 -4.90
N ILE A 147 26.14 -5.52 -5.43
CA ILE A 147 24.82 -5.16 -4.92
C ILE A 147 23.77 -6.07 -5.55
N VAL A 148 23.42 -7.13 -4.83
CA VAL A 148 22.39 -8.09 -5.27
C VAL A 148 21.03 -7.62 -4.78
N ALA A 149 20.18 -7.18 -5.71
CA ALA A 149 18.81 -6.74 -5.41
C ALA A 149 17.86 -6.99 -6.59
N SER A 150 16.58 -7.14 -6.29
CA SER A 150 15.55 -7.10 -7.35
C SER A 150 15.50 -5.69 -7.98
N PRO A 151 15.18 -5.58 -9.28
CA PRO A 151 15.10 -4.29 -9.96
C PRO A 151 14.22 -3.28 -9.20
N GLY A 152 14.80 -2.12 -8.87
CA GLY A 152 14.11 -1.06 -8.15
C GLY A 152 14.14 -1.17 -6.62
N TYR A 153 14.73 -2.20 -6.02
CA TYR A 153 14.89 -2.37 -4.57
C TYR A 153 16.35 -2.24 -4.11
N GLU A 154 17.17 -1.66 -4.94
CA GLU A 154 18.62 -1.53 -4.71
C GLU A 154 18.96 -0.74 -3.44
N GLN A 155 18.16 0.29 -3.09
CA GLN A 155 18.43 1.10 -1.89
C GLN A 155 18.28 0.31 -0.59
N ILE A 156 17.44 -0.72 -0.56
CA ILE A 156 17.33 -1.62 0.59
C ILE A 156 18.61 -2.43 0.74
N ALA A 157 19.13 -3.00 -0.35
CA ALA A 157 20.39 -3.76 -0.34
C ALA A 157 21.57 -2.85 0.03
N ILE A 158 21.64 -1.65 -0.56
CA ILE A 158 22.64 -0.65 -0.24
C ILE A 158 22.61 -0.31 1.26
N SER A 159 21.42 -0.01 1.81
CA SER A 159 21.32 0.36 3.23
C SER A 159 21.73 -0.80 4.15
N ASN A 160 21.41 -2.04 3.79
CA ASN A 160 21.80 -3.22 4.56
C ASN A 160 23.31 -3.47 4.53
N ILE A 161 23.95 -3.31 3.36
CA ILE A 161 25.41 -3.44 3.21
C ILE A 161 26.14 -2.34 4.00
N ILE A 162 25.69 -1.09 3.87
CA ILE A 162 26.29 0.05 4.60
C ILE A 162 26.14 -0.16 6.12
N ASN A 163 24.96 -0.56 6.59
CA ASN A 163 24.71 -0.82 8.01
C ASN A 163 25.64 -1.90 8.59
N SER A 164 25.99 -2.92 7.80
CA SER A 164 26.76 -4.06 8.27
C SER A 164 28.28 -3.89 8.11
N GLN A 165 28.73 -3.12 7.10
CA GLN A 165 30.15 -3.13 6.69
C GLN A 165 30.83 -1.76 6.71
N PHE A 166 30.08 -0.65 6.73
CA PHE A 166 30.61 0.70 6.57
C PHE A 166 30.16 1.67 7.69
N PRO A 167 30.56 1.43 8.95
CA PRO A 167 30.16 2.29 10.07
C PRO A 167 30.69 3.73 9.94
N ASP A 168 31.86 3.93 9.31
CA ASP A 168 32.43 5.26 9.09
C ASP A 168 31.56 6.08 8.14
N PHE A 169 31.03 5.48 7.10
CA PHE A 169 30.09 6.14 6.20
C PHE A 169 28.84 6.64 6.93
N ILE A 170 28.34 5.85 7.89
CA ILE A 170 27.18 6.23 8.73
C ILE A 170 27.53 7.45 9.59
N ALA A 171 28.72 7.48 10.18
CA ALA A 171 29.18 8.59 11.01
C ALA A 171 29.30 9.91 10.22
N GLU A 172 29.70 9.85 8.96
CA GLU A 172 29.78 11.01 8.06
C GLU A 172 28.44 11.53 7.58
N HIS A 173 27.36 10.71 7.71
CA HIS A 173 26.03 11.03 7.22
C HIS A 173 24.99 11.05 8.37
N PRO A 174 24.89 12.14 9.15
CA PRO A 174 24.04 12.21 10.35
C PRO A 174 22.52 12.03 10.09
N GLY A 175 22.09 12.09 8.83
CA GLY A 175 20.71 11.75 8.42
C GLY A 175 20.47 10.26 8.20
N TRP A 176 21.52 9.43 8.30
CA TRP A 176 21.42 7.99 8.12
C TRP A 176 20.67 7.35 9.27
N VAL A 177 19.81 6.39 8.94
CA VAL A 177 19.07 5.59 9.92
C VAL A 177 19.45 4.13 9.73
N ASN A 178 19.96 3.50 10.78
CA ASN A 178 20.27 2.07 10.77
C ASN A 178 18.98 1.28 10.87
N ILE A 179 18.39 0.91 9.72
CA ILE A 179 17.13 0.20 9.65
C ILE A 179 17.39 -1.29 9.87
N ASP A 180 16.78 -1.87 10.93
CA ASP A 180 16.74 -3.31 11.10
C ASP A 180 15.52 -3.89 10.37
N TYR A 181 15.78 -4.63 9.31
CA TYR A 181 14.76 -5.29 8.50
C TYR A 181 14.30 -6.65 9.05
N HIS A 182 14.77 -7.06 10.23
CA HIS A 182 14.32 -8.28 10.86
C HIS A 182 13.07 -8.03 11.71
N PHE A 183 12.07 -8.87 11.54
CA PHE A 183 10.83 -8.81 12.30
C PHE A 183 10.34 -10.22 12.65
N LEU A 184 10.21 -10.53 13.95
CA LEU A 184 9.82 -11.87 14.44
C LEU A 184 10.67 -13.03 13.85
N GLY A 185 11.97 -12.77 13.62
CA GLY A 185 12.89 -13.73 13.04
C GLY A 185 12.75 -13.88 11.51
N ILE A 186 11.92 -13.05 10.88
CA ILE A 186 11.74 -13.00 9.43
C ILE A 186 12.56 -11.83 8.89
N ASP A 187 13.37 -12.07 7.88
CA ASP A 187 14.05 -11.02 7.13
C ASP A 187 13.09 -10.44 6.08
N LEU A 188 12.67 -9.19 6.30
CA LEU A 188 11.71 -8.48 5.44
C LEU A 188 12.28 -8.10 4.05
N ILE A 189 13.61 -8.26 3.84
CA ILE A 189 14.25 -8.03 2.55
C ILE A 189 13.96 -9.21 1.60
N GLN A 190 13.79 -10.40 2.16
CA GLN A 190 13.58 -11.62 1.37
C GLN A 190 12.19 -11.65 0.74
N THR A 191 12.12 -12.22 -0.45
CA THR A 191 10.86 -12.44 -1.14
C THR A 191 10.27 -13.81 -0.78
N PRO A 192 8.92 -13.98 -0.81
CA PRO A 192 8.32 -15.31 -0.62
C PRO A 192 8.84 -16.36 -1.60
N TRP A 193 9.24 -15.92 -2.81
CA TRP A 193 9.80 -16.82 -3.82
C TRP A 193 11.19 -17.35 -3.45
N SER A 194 12.06 -16.48 -2.90
CA SER A 194 13.36 -16.92 -2.39
C SER A 194 13.22 -17.89 -1.21
N ALA A 195 12.19 -17.70 -0.37
CA ALA A 195 11.87 -18.61 0.70
C ALA A 195 11.42 -19.99 0.17
N VAL A 196 10.65 -20.05 -0.92
CA VAL A 196 10.26 -21.31 -1.56
C VAL A 196 11.48 -22.04 -2.14
N SER A 197 12.41 -21.33 -2.77
CA SER A 197 13.62 -21.92 -3.32
C SER A 197 14.57 -22.45 -2.22
N SER A 198 14.60 -21.80 -1.06
CA SER A 198 15.41 -22.24 0.08
C SER A 198 14.83 -23.45 0.83
N LEU A 199 13.55 -23.79 0.64
CA LEU A 199 12.93 -24.99 1.21
C LEU A 199 13.64 -26.30 0.79
N SER A 200 14.31 -26.30 -0.37
CA SER A 200 15.11 -27.45 -0.84
C SER A 200 16.39 -27.67 0.00
N THR A 201 16.88 -26.62 0.67
CA THR A 201 18.09 -26.67 1.51
C THR A 201 17.80 -26.85 2.99
N GLY A 202 16.55 -26.63 3.42
CA GLY A 202 16.09 -26.80 4.79
C GLY A 202 14.89 -25.93 5.14
N ILE A 203 13.98 -26.46 5.95
CA ILE A 203 12.80 -25.71 6.42
C ILE A 203 13.22 -24.85 7.60
N THR A 204 13.30 -23.54 7.39
CA THR A 204 13.52 -22.56 8.47
C THR A 204 12.21 -21.91 8.89
N LEU A 205 12.07 -21.54 10.16
CA LEU A 205 10.88 -20.84 10.67
C LEU A 205 10.65 -19.51 9.92
N ALA A 206 11.73 -18.84 9.53
CA ALA A 206 11.68 -17.62 8.73
C ALA A 206 11.08 -17.85 7.33
N ALA A 207 11.48 -18.92 6.64
CA ALA A 207 10.96 -19.27 5.31
C ALA A 207 9.46 -19.60 5.37
N VAL A 208 9.04 -20.35 6.40
CA VAL A 208 7.61 -20.63 6.65
C VAL A 208 6.83 -19.33 6.90
N GLY A 209 7.36 -18.43 7.72
CA GLY A 209 6.75 -17.12 7.99
C GLY A 209 6.55 -16.28 6.73
N LEU A 210 7.55 -16.18 5.86
CA LEU A 210 7.47 -15.46 4.59
C LEU A 210 6.39 -16.00 3.63
N ILE A 211 6.20 -17.31 3.61
CA ILE A 211 5.17 -17.98 2.78
C ILE A 211 3.78 -17.79 3.40
N LEU A 212 3.68 -17.85 4.73
CA LEU A 212 2.39 -17.73 5.43
C LEU A 212 1.80 -16.32 5.34
N ILE A 213 2.60 -15.26 5.34
CA ILE A 213 2.11 -13.87 5.27
C ILE A 213 1.17 -13.64 4.06
N PRO A 214 1.56 -13.93 2.80
CA PRO A 214 0.67 -13.74 1.66
C PRO A 214 -0.54 -14.67 1.69
N ILE A 215 -0.42 -15.89 2.20
CA ILE A 215 -1.53 -16.84 2.33
C ILE A 215 -2.57 -16.31 3.33
N ILE A 216 -2.13 -15.90 4.51
CA ILE A 216 -3.01 -15.32 5.54
C ILE A 216 -3.68 -14.06 5.00
N SER A 217 -2.92 -13.17 4.34
CA SER A 217 -3.46 -11.95 3.73
C SER A 217 -4.52 -12.28 2.67
N GLY A 218 -4.28 -13.27 1.83
CA GLY A 218 -5.23 -13.75 0.82
C GLY A 218 -6.51 -14.32 1.43
N VAL A 219 -6.40 -15.15 2.46
CA VAL A 219 -7.54 -15.72 3.19
C VAL A 219 -8.38 -14.63 3.85
N PHE A 220 -7.75 -13.68 4.56
CA PHE A 220 -8.46 -12.55 5.17
C PHE A 220 -9.13 -11.66 4.13
N SER A 221 -8.49 -11.38 3.00
CA SER A 221 -9.06 -10.60 1.90
C SER A 221 -10.27 -11.30 1.29
N PHE A 222 -10.20 -12.62 1.10
CA PHE A 222 -11.30 -13.44 0.62
C PHE A 222 -12.49 -13.44 1.61
N LEU A 223 -12.24 -13.65 2.90
CA LEU A 223 -13.27 -13.61 3.94
C LEU A 223 -13.95 -12.23 4.00
N LEU A 224 -13.17 -11.17 3.96
CA LEU A 224 -13.69 -9.80 3.96
C LEU A 224 -14.57 -9.52 2.73
N SER A 225 -14.14 -9.97 1.56
CA SER A 225 -14.90 -9.88 0.31
C SER A 225 -16.22 -10.65 0.40
N LYS A 226 -16.20 -11.88 0.93
CA LYS A 226 -17.38 -12.72 1.10
C LYS A 226 -18.40 -12.09 2.06
N VAL A 227 -17.95 -11.55 3.20
CA VAL A 227 -18.82 -10.83 4.14
C VAL A 227 -19.41 -9.58 3.49
N SER A 228 -18.63 -8.82 2.74
CA SER A 228 -19.11 -7.63 2.03
C SER A 228 -20.17 -7.97 0.97
N MET A 229 -19.98 -9.06 0.22
CA MET A 229 -20.94 -9.52 -0.79
C MET A 229 -22.26 -10.05 -0.15
N SER A 230 -22.16 -10.79 0.96
CA SER A 230 -23.35 -11.29 1.65
C SER A 230 -24.23 -10.16 2.22
N GLN A 231 -23.61 -9.10 2.74
CA GLN A 231 -24.34 -7.91 3.19
C GLN A 231 -25.04 -7.19 2.03
N SER A 232 -24.42 -7.12 0.86
CA SER A 232 -25.03 -6.52 -0.33
C SER A 232 -26.22 -7.34 -0.83
N ALA A 233 -26.13 -8.68 -0.83
CA ALA A 233 -27.20 -9.58 -1.24
C ALA A 233 -28.39 -9.56 -0.28
N GLN A 234 -28.14 -9.55 1.03
CA GLN A 234 -29.21 -9.44 2.04
C GLN A 234 -29.96 -8.12 1.95
N THR A 235 -29.26 -7.02 1.67
CA THR A 235 -29.88 -5.71 1.49
C THR A 235 -30.74 -5.65 0.22
N ALA A 236 -30.34 -6.35 -0.84
CA ALA A 236 -31.12 -6.46 -2.07
C ALA A 236 -32.36 -7.36 -1.89
N ALA A 237 -32.26 -8.48 -1.16
CA ALA A 237 -33.34 -9.39 -0.88
C ALA A 237 -34.41 -8.78 0.05
N ALA A 238 -34.01 -8.00 1.06
CA ALA A 238 -34.93 -7.32 1.98
C ALA A 238 -35.81 -6.24 1.31
N ASN A 239 -35.34 -5.68 0.17
CA ASN A 239 -36.10 -4.66 -0.58
C ASN A 239 -36.90 -5.22 -1.79
N GLY A 240 -36.76 -6.51 -2.10
CA GLY A 240 -37.51 -7.17 -3.17
C GLY A 240 -38.82 -7.83 -2.72
N SER A 241 -39.16 -7.72 -1.43
CA SER A 241 -40.36 -8.34 -0.83
C SER A 241 -41.46 -7.34 -0.40
N THR A 242 -41.45 -6.13 -0.98
CA THR A 242 -42.57 -5.16 -0.79
C THR A 242 -43.21 -4.82 -2.12
#